data_851f8193dcd27e48b3b704778cf0a116
#
_entry.id   851f8193dcd27e48b3b704778cf0a116
#
_cell.length_a   1.000
_cell.length_b   1.000
_cell.length_c   1.000
_cell.angle_alpha   90.00
_cell.angle_beta   90.00
_cell.angle_gamma   90.00
#
_symmetry.space_group_name_H-M   'P 1'
#
loop_
_entity.id
_entity.type
_entity.pdbx_description
1 polymer ?
#
loop_
_entity_poly.entity_id
_entity_poly.type
_entity_poly.pdbx_seq_one_letter_code
_entity_poly.pdbx_strand_id
1 'polypeptide(L)'
;QAELGAVIGKDRTAISRGRIDPASKAGELALLLIRCYRSLYVLVGGDAEHMRHWMQTENLHTGGIPVEQIKTVQGLASVLEYLDAMRGKL
;
A
#
# COMPACT_ATOMS: atom_id res chain seq x y z
N GLN A 1 -8.95 -0.26 4.80
CA GLN A 1 -9.70 -0.21 3.57
C GLN A 1 -10.12 1.21 3.22
N ALA A 2 -10.61 1.94 4.22
CA ALA A 2 -10.99 3.34 4.01
C ALA A 2 -9.80 4.19 3.57
N GLU A 3 -8.62 3.90 4.08
CA GLU A 3 -7.40 4.62 3.70
C GLU A 3 -7.06 4.41 2.24
N LEU A 4 -7.26 3.20 1.72
CA LEU A 4 -7.00 2.93 0.30
C LEU A 4 -7.93 3.73 -0.59
N GLY A 5 -9.20 3.78 -0.26
CA GLY A 5 -10.17 4.58 -1.00
C GLY A 5 -9.84 6.06 -0.96
N ALA A 6 -9.44 6.56 0.21
CA ALA A 6 -9.09 7.97 0.39
C ALA A 6 -7.87 8.34 -0.44
N VAL A 7 -6.86 7.46 -0.53
CA VAL A 7 -5.63 7.73 -1.27
C VAL A 7 -5.89 7.88 -2.76
N ILE A 8 -6.68 6.99 -3.35
CA ILE A 8 -6.93 7.01 -4.79
C ILE A 8 -8.11 7.88 -5.18
N GLY A 9 -8.88 8.38 -4.21
CA GLY A 9 -10.05 9.21 -4.48
C GLY A 9 -11.21 8.46 -5.10
N LYS A 10 -11.21 7.13 -5.02
CA LYS A 10 -12.24 6.26 -5.58
C LYS A 10 -12.55 5.16 -4.59
N ASP A 11 -13.76 4.63 -4.64
CA ASP A 11 -14.11 3.52 -3.79
C ASP A 11 -13.64 2.20 -4.42
N ARG A 12 -13.68 1.14 -3.61
CA ARG A 12 -13.22 -0.18 -4.06
C ARG A 12 -14.10 -0.77 -5.15
N THR A 13 -15.37 -0.40 -5.15
CA THR A 13 -16.30 -0.91 -6.15
C THR A 13 -15.92 -0.44 -7.54
N ALA A 14 -15.51 0.82 -7.66
CA ALA A 14 -15.07 1.36 -8.95
C ALA A 14 -13.86 0.61 -9.49
N ILE A 15 -12.90 0.27 -8.62
CA ILE A 15 -11.71 -0.49 -9.00
C ILE A 15 -12.12 -1.90 -9.43
N SER A 16 -12.95 -2.56 -8.61
CA SER A 16 -13.38 -3.94 -8.88
C SER A 16 -14.12 -4.09 -10.18
N ARG A 17 -14.86 -3.06 -10.58
CA ARG A 17 -15.63 -3.11 -11.82
C ARG A 17 -14.86 -2.65 -13.04
N GLY A 18 -13.57 -2.37 -12.87
CA GLY A 18 -12.74 -1.96 -13.98
C GLY A 18 -13.06 -0.57 -14.52
N ARG A 19 -13.64 0.29 -13.69
CA ARG A 19 -13.99 1.66 -14.08
C ARG A 19 -12.82 2.60 -14.07
N ILE A 20 -11.70 2.17 -13.45
CA ILE A 20 -10.49 2.97 -13.39
C ILE A 20 -9.54 2.45 -14.45
N ASP A 21 -9.15 3.33 -15.37
CA ASP A 21 -8.18 3.01 -16.39
C ASP A 21 -6.82 2.78 -15.72
N PRO A 22 -6.20 1.61 -15.89
CA PRO A 22 -4.89 1.34 -15.29
C PRO A 22 -3.81 2.33 -15.72
N ALA A 23 -3.97 2.97 -16.87
CA ALA A 23 -3.01 3.95 -17.35
C ALA A 23 -3.23 5.34 -16.78
N SER A 24 -4.34 5.56 -16.06
CA SER A 24 -4.62 6.84 -15.42
C SER A 24 -3.85 6.98 -14.11
N LYS A 25 -3.81 8.20 -13.57
CA LYS A 25 -3.18 8.44 -12.26
C LYS A 25 -3.81 7.60 -11.17
N ALA A 26 -5.14 7.54 -11.14
CA ALA A 26 -5.85 6.75 -10.14
C ALA A 26 -5.55 5.26 -10.31
N GLY A 27 -5.46 4.80 -11.56
CA GLY A 27 -5.12 3.42 -11.85
C GLY A 27 -3.70 3.08 -11.41
N GLU A 28 -2.75 3.97 -11.67
CA GLU A 28 -1.36 3.77 -11.23
C GLU A 28 -1.27 3.69 -9.72
N LEU A 29 -1.96 4.58 -9.01
CA LEU A 29 -1.96 4.55 -7.55
C LEU A 29 -2.58 3.28 -7.01
N ALA A 30 -3.67 2.83 -7.62
CA ALA A 30 -4.32 1.59 -7.21
C ALA A 30 -3.38 0.40 -7.37
N LEU A 31 -2.64 0.34 -8.48
CA LEU A 31 -1.69 -0.75 -8.72
C LEU A 31 -0.55 -0.72 -7.70
N LEU A 32 -0.06 0.47 -7.36
CA LEU A 32 0.99 0.61 -6.35
C LEU A 32 0.49 0.16 -4.97
N LEU A 33 -0.75 0.48 -4.63
CA LEU A 33 -1.33 0.05 -3.35
C LEU A 33 -1.51 -1.46 -3.30
N ILE A 34 -1.95 -2.07 -4.40
CA ILE A 34 -2.09 -3.53 -4.48
C ILE A 34 -0.71 -4.18 -4.32
N ARG A 35 0.30 -3.64 -4.98
CA ARG A 35 1.66 -4.13 -4.88
C ARG A 35 2.19 -4.01 -3.47
N CYS A 36 1.91 -2.90 -2.81
CA CYS A 36 2.28 -2.67 -1.42
C CYS A 36 1.65 -3.72 -0.51
N TYR A 37 0.35 -3.95 -0.68
CA TYR A 37 -0.38 -4.95 0.09
C TYR A 37 0.22 -6.35 -0.10
N ARG A 38 0.49 -6.72 -1.32
CA ARG A 38 1.05 -8.04 -1.62
C ARG A 38 2.43 -8.22 -1.02
N SER A 39 3.26 -7.19 -1.09
CA SER A 39 4.60 -7.26 -0.52
C SER A 39 4.55 -7.39 0.99
N LEU A 40 3.65 -6.65 1.63
CA LEU A 40 3.47 -6.75 3.08
C LEU A 40 2.92 -8.12 3.47
N TYR A 41 1.97 -8.63 2.70
CA TYR A 41 1.40 -9.94 2.95
C TYR A 41 2.48 -11.02 3.00
N VAL A 42 3.39 -10.99 2.03
CA VAL A 42 4.49 -11.95 1.99
C VAL A 42 5.43 -11.75 3.18
N LEU A 43 5.73 -10.51 3.51
CA LEU A 43 6.66 -10.18 4.58
C LEU A 43 6.19 -10.70 5.94
N VAL A 44 4.90 -10.61 6.22
CA VAL A 44 4.33 -11.04 7.51
C VAL A 44 3.72 -12.44 7.48
N GLY A 45 3.96 -13.19 6.40
CA GLY A 45 3.49 -14.56 6.29
C GLY A 45 1.97 -14.72 6.20
N GLY A 46 1.29 -13.71 5.68
CA GLY A 46 -0.15 -13.75 5.49
C GLY A 46 -0.98 -13.48 6.73
N ASP A 47 -0.36 -13.08 7.83
CA ASP A 47 -1.06 -12.83 9.09
C ASP A 47 -1.68 -11.43 9.08
N ALA A 48 -3.02 -11.37 9.10
CA ALA A 48 -3.74 -10.10 9.03
C ALA A 48 -3.45 -9.20 10.23
N GLU A 49 -3.27 -9.77 11.40
CA GLU A 49 -2.96 -8.97 12.59
C GLU A 49 -1.59 -8.35 12.51
N HIS A 50 -0.61 -9.11 12.02
CA HIS A 50 0.74 -8.59 11.80
C HIS A 50 0.73 -7.49 10.74
N MET A 51 -0.08 -7.65 9.69
CA MET A 51 -0.20 -6.60 8.67
C MET A 51 -0.73 -5.31 9.27
N ARG A 52 -1.78 -5.44 10.07
CA ARG A 52 -2.42 -4.29 10.72
C ARG A 52 -1.45 -3.60 11.67
N HIS A 53 -0.76 -4.40 12.48
CA HIS A 53 0.23 -3.88 13.43
C HIS A 53 1.34 -3.12 12.70
N TRP A 54 1.87 -3.73 11.65
CA TRP A 54 2.95 -3.11 10.87
C TRP A 54 2.51 -1.77 10.29
N MET A 55 1.31 -1.72 9.73
CA MET A 55 0.79 -0.51 9.10
C MET A 55 0.56 0.62 10.10
N GLN A 56 0.26 0.28 11.36
CA GLN A 56 -0.09 1.27 12.37
C GLN A 56 1.08 1.63 13.30
N THR A 57 2.23 1.02 13.12
CA THR A 57 3.38 1.23 14.00
C THR A 57 4.43 2.06 13.28
N GLU A 58 5.00 3.01 13.98
CA GLU A 58 6.07 3.84 13.43
C GLU A 58 7.23 2.97 13.00
N ASN A 59 7.76 3.24 11.81
CA ASN A 59 8.82 2.45 11.20
C ASN A 59 9.97 3.38 10.80
N LEU A 60 11.14 3.14 11.40
CA LEU A 60 12.31 3.98 11.14
C LEU A 60 12.78 3.86 9.69
N HIS A 61 12.60 2.70 9.08
CA HIS A 61 13.07 2.48 7.72
C HIS A 61 12.20 3.18 6.66
N THR A 62 10.90 3.30 6.94
CA THR A 62 10.00 4.00 6.02
C THR A 62 9.90 5.48 6.37
N GLY A 63 10.33 5.87 7.55
CA GLY A 63 10.34 7.24 7.99
C GLY A 63 9.07 7.74 8.63
N GLY A 64 8.17 6.85 9.04
CA GLY A 64 6.92 7.25 9.68
C GLY A 64 6.00 6.08 9.95
N ILE A 65 4.72 6.36 10.10
CA ILE A 65 3.70 5.34 10.29
C ILE A 65 3.14 4.98 8.91
N PRO A 66 3.34 3.74 8.45
CA PRO A 66 2.98 3.38 7.07
C PRO A 66 1.56 3.73 6.65
N VAL A 67 0.56 3.50 7.52
CA VAL A 67 -0.83 3.79 7.16
C VAL A 67 -1.03 5.29 6.89
N GLU A 68 -0.25 6.15 7.52
CA GLU A 68 -0.31 7.58 7.25
C GLU A 68 0.50 7.93 6.00
N GLN A 69 1.63 7.27 5.83
CA GLN A 69 2.51 7.54 4.69
C GLN A 69 1.87 7.22 3.35
N ILE A 70 1.09 6.14 3.28
CA ILE A 70 0.47 5.75 2.01
C ILE A 70 -0.61 6.71 1.53
N LYS A 71 -0.95 7.71 2.32
CA LYS A 71 -1.93 8.73 1.93
C LYS A 71 -1.36 9.75 0.96
N THR A 72 -0.05 9.76 0.78
CA THR A 72 0.61 10.61 -0.22
C THR A 72 1.37 9.75 -1.19
N VAL A 73 1.58 10.25 -2.41
CA VAL A 73 2.34 9.52 -3.42
C VAL A 73 3.77 9.27 -2.94
N GLN A 74 4.39 10.29 -2.39
CA GLN A 74 5.78 10.19 -1.92
C GLN A 74 5.90 9.20 -0.76
N GLY A 75 4.96 9.24 0.18
CA GLY A 75 4.96 8.31 1.30
C GLY A 75 4.70 6.88 0.85
N LEU A 76 3.76 6.70 -0.08
CA LEU A 76 3.50 5.37 -0.64
C LEU A 76 4.73 4.82 -1.32
N ALA A 77 5.44 5.66 -2.08
CA ALA A 77 6.67 5.22 -2.74
C ALA A 77 7.72 4.78 -1.73
N SER A 78 7.86 5.51 -0.61
CA SER A 78 8.81 5.16 0.44
C SER A 78 8.48 3.83 1.10
N VAL A 79 7.21 3.61 1.40
CA VAL A 79 6.76 2.34 2.00
C VAL A 79 6.99 1.19 1.04
N LEU A 80 6.62 1.37 -0.23
CA LEU A 80 6.75 0.33 -1.22
C LEU A 80 8.21 -0.01 -1.47
N GLU A 81 9.08 0.99 -1.53
CA GLU A 81 10.51 0.78 -1.72
C GLU A 81 11.10 -0.09 -0.61
N TYR A 82 10.72 0.19 0.62
CA TYR A 82 11.18 -0.61 1.76
C TYR A 82 10.66 -2.05 1.65
N LEU A 83 9.37 -2.21 1.37
CA LEU A 83 8.77 -3.54 1.28
C LEU A 83 9.38 -4.36 0.15
N ASP A 84 9.62 -3.72 -1.00
CA ASP A 84 10.26 -4.40 -2.13
C ASP A 84 11.67 -4.84 -1.79
N ALA A 85 12.43 -3.99 -1.08
CA ALA A 85 13.78 -4.33 -0.67
C ALA A 85 13.79 -5.51 0.29
N MET A 86 12.88 -5.53 1.26
CA MET A 86 12.79 -6.63 2.21
C MET A 86 12.33 -7.92 1.55
N ARG A 87 11.41 -7.81 0.62
CA ARG A 87 10.92 -8.96 -0.12
C ARG A 87 12.02 -9.61 -0.95
N GLY A 88 12.91 -8.80 -1.50
CA GLY A 88 14.05 -9.31 -2.26
C GLY A 88 15.06 -10.08 -1.43
N LYS A 89 15.00 -9.97 -0.12
CA LYS A 89 15.89 -10.69 0.80
C LYS A 89 15.32 -12.00 1.30
N LEU A 90 14.06 -12.24 0.99
CA LEU A 90 13.42 -13.50 1.37
C LEU A 90 13.72 -14.57 0.34
#